data_c8520695e2abfb8b6f67364feeeff8ff
#
_entry.id   c8520695e2abfb8b6f67364feeeff8ff
#
_cell.length_a   1.000
_cell.length_b   1.000
_cell.length_c   1.000
_cell.angle_alpha   90.00
_cell.angle_beta   90.00
_cell.angle_gamma   90.00
#
_symmetry.space_group_name_H-M   'P 1'
#
loop_
_entity.id
_entity.type
_entity.pdbx_description
1 polymer ?
#
loop_
_entity_poly.entity_id
_entity_poly.type
_entity_poly.pdbx_seq_one_letter_code
_entity_poly.pdbx_strand_id
1 'polypeptide(L)'
;MVLLAASDIPGVRRFRIGRRIRHGLPGYEQAMREDFEFVVIIEVDDVDALKAYLLHPSHAALGSHFTQSAAAALAYDYELFDAREAGALLAD
;
A
#
# COMPACT_ATOMS: atom_id res chain seq x y z
N MET A 1 -6.35 -11.18 14.44
CA MET A 1 -5.55 -11.23 13.21
C MET A 1 -4.88 -9.89 12.95
N VAL A 2 -3.62 -9.90 12.59
CA VAL A 2 -2.79 -8.70 12.44
C VAL A 2 -3.34 -7.72 11.41
N LEU A 3 -3.83 -8.21 10.26
CA LEU A 3 -4.38 -7.36 9.22
C LEU A 3 -5.64 -6.63 9.68
N LEU A 4 -6.54 -7.30 10.40
CA LEU A 4 -7.74 -6.67 10.92
C LEU A 4 -7.41 -5.60 11.97
N ALA A 5 -6.44 -5.88 12.84
CA ALA A 5 -6.01 -4.90 13.84
C ALA A 5 -5.44 -3.65 13.17
N ALA A 6 -4.65 -3.82 12.11
CA ALA A 6 -4.09 -2.68 11.38
C ALA A 6 -5.18 -1.87 10.68
N SER A 7 -6.22 -2.51 10.16
CA SER A 7 -7.33 -1.82 9.51
C SER A 7 -8.17 -0.99 10.47
N ASP A 8 -8.13 -1.30 11.76
CA ASP A 8 -8.88 -0.59 12.80
C ASP A 8 -8.11 0.58 13.42
N ILE A 9 -6.90 0.85 12.95
CA ILE A 9 -6.13 1.99 13.45
C ILE A 9 -6.88 3.28 13.12
N PRO A 10 -7.05 4.19 14.11
CA PRO A 10 -7.71 5.47 13.84
C PRO A 10 -7.04 6.24 12.71
N GLY A 11 -7.85 6.84 11.83
CA GLY A 11 -7.36 7.58 10.67
C GLY A 11 -7.23 6.74 9.41
N VAL A 12 -7.33 5.42 9.50
CA VAL A 12 -7.36 4.54 8.33
C VAL A 12 -8.76 4.59 7.72
N ARG A 13 -8.84 5.08 6.48
CA ARG A 13 -10.11 5.18 5.75
C ARG A 13 -10.43 3.90 4.99
N ARG A 14 -9.42 3.30 4.37
CA ARG A 14 -9.54 2.06 3.60
C ARG A 14 -8.32 1.21 3.80
N PHE A 15 -8.55 -0.07 3.88
CA PHE A 15 -7.49 -1.07 3.94
C PHE A 15 -7.86 -2.19 2.99
N ARG A 16 -7.16 -2.27 1.86
CA ARG A 16 -7.47 -3.24 0.81
C ARG A 16 -6.27 -4.11 0.52
N ILE A 17 -6.54 -5.37 0.20
CA ILE A 17 -5.52 -6.33 -0.20
C ILE A 17 -5.88 -6.84 -1.58
N GLY A 18 -4.90 -6.87 -2.47
CA GLY A 18 -5.07 -7.42 -3.79
C GLY A 18 -4.11 -8.54 -4.08
N ARG A 19 -4.51 -9.40 -4.99
CA ARG A 19 -3.65 -10.46 -5.52
C ARG A 19 -3.42 -10.19 -7.00
N ARG A 20 -2.19 -10.42 -7.45
CA ARG A 20 -1.82 -10.20 -8.84
C ARG A 20 -2.68 -11.03 -9.78
N ILE A 21 -3.11 -10.39 -10.87
CA ILE A 21 -3.81 -11.06 -11.97
C ILE A 21 -2.80 -11.28 -13.10
N ARG A 22 -2.66 -12.51 -13.54
CA ARG A 22 -1.81 -12.86 -14.68
C ARG A 22 -2.71 -13.10 -15.87
N HIS A 23 -2.92 -12.05 -16.67
CA HIS A 23 -3.86 -12.08 -17.80
C HIS A 23 -3.25 -12.56 -19.11
N GLY A 24 -1.93 -12.62 -19.19
CA GLY A 24 -1.24 -13.14 -20.39
C GLY A 24 -1.17 -12.20 -21.59
N LEU A 25 -1.59 -10.94 -21.45
CA LEU A 25 -1.49 -9.99 -22.56
C LEU A 25 -0.03 -9.64 -22.83
N PRO A 26 0.43 -9.75 -24.08
CA PRO A 26 1.83 -9.49 -24.41
C PRO A 26 2.24 -8.07 -24.08
N GLY A 27 3.42 -7.91 -23.50
CA GLY A 27 4.00 -6.61 -23.21
C GLY A 27 3.57 -5.99 -21.90
N TYR A 28 2.60 -6.56 -21.19
CA TYR A 28 2.12 -6.00 -19.94
C TYR A 28 2.70 -6.70 -18.71
N GLU A 29 2.71 -8.03 -18.70
CA GLU A 29 3.19 -8.76 -17.52
C GLU A 29 4.71 -8.78 -17.41
N GLN A 30 5.42 -8.71 -18.54
CA GLN A 30 6.88 -8.73 -18.55
C GLN A 30 7.53 -7.36 -18.36
N ALA A 31 6.74 -6.30 -18.23
CA ALA A 31 7.28 -4.95 -18.10
C ALA A 31 7.88 -4.68 -16.74
N MET A 32 7.60 -5.50 -15.75
CA MET A 32 8.03 -5.29 -14.37
C MET A 32 9.24 -6.14 -14.02
N ARG A 33 10.24 -5.52 -13.38
CA ARG A 33 11.40 -6.24 -12.88
C ARG A 33 11.05 -7.12 -11.68
N GLU A 34 10.10 -6.64 -10.88
CA GLU A 34 9.68 -7.31 -9.66
C GLU A 34 8.31 -7.95 -9.85
N ASP A 35 8.15 -9.11 -9.27
CA ASP A 35 6.92 -9.89 -9.38
C ASP A 35 6.32 -10.14 -8.01
N PHE A 36 5.62 -9.13 -7.49
CA PHE A 36 4.97 -9.23 -6.19
C PHE A 36 3.59 -9.84 -6.36
N GLU A 37 3.31 -10.90 -5.59
CA GLU A 37 2.04 -11.61 -5.65
C GLU A 37 0.91 -10.81 -5.02
N PHE A 38 1.19 -10.08 -3.95
CA PHE A 38 0.18 -9.35 -3.20
C PHE A 38 0.48 -7.87 -3.11
N VAL A 39 -0.57 -7.08 -3.04
CA VAL A 39 -0.48 -5.65 -2.76
C VAL A 39 -1.39 -5.32 -1.58
N VAL A 40 -0.91 -4.44 -0.71
CA VAL A 40 -1.72 -3.86 0.37
C VAL A 40 -1.78 -2.37 0.12
N ILE A 41 -3.01 -1.84 0.03
CA ILE A 41 -3.24 -0.41 -0.20
C ILE A 41 -3.98 0.14 1.00
N ILE A 42 -3.37 1.10 1.68
CA ILE A 42 -3.91 1.69 2.88
C ILE A 42 -4.07 3.19 2.64
N GLU A 43 -5.30 3.69 2.76
CA GLU A 43 -5.59 5.11 2.63
C GLU A 43 -5.87 5.69 4.01
N VAL A 44 -5.23 6.83 4.28
CA VAL A 44 -5.41 7.58 5.53
C VAL A 44 -5.85 9.00 5.21
N ASP A 45 -6.34 9.73 6.21
CA ASP A 45 -6.96 11.04 6.00
C ASP A 45 -5.95 12.12 5.57
N ASP A 46 -4.78 12.14 6.20
CA ASP A 46 -3.78 13.17 5.97
C ASP A 46 -2.41 12.69 6.44
N VAL A 47 -1.40 13.56 6.36
CA VAL A 47 -0.03 13.23 6.77
C VAL A 47 0.06 12.92 8.26
N ASP A 48 -0.71 13.62 9.09
CA ASP A 48 -0.69 13.35 10.52
C ASP A 48 -1.27 11.97 10.82
N ALA A 49 -2.35 11.59 10.13
CA ALA A 49 -2.92 10.25 10.24
C ALA A 49 -1.94 9.18 9.74
N LEU A 50 -1.19 9.47 8.68
CA LEU A 50 -0.14 8.57 8.19
C LEU A 50 0.92 8.34 9.25
N LYS A 51 1.42 9.40 9.88
CA LYS A 51 2.43 9.29 10.93
C LYS A 51 1.90 8.49 12.12
N ALA A 52 0.67 8.77 12.54
CA ALA A 52 0.04 8.03 13.63
C ALA A 52 -0.12 6.55 13.30
N TYR A 53 -0.48 6.24 12.05
CA TYR A 53 -0.58 4.87 11.56
C TYR A 53 0.77 4.16 11.62
N LEU A 54 1.82 4.79 11.10
CA LEU A 54 3.16 4.20 11.06
C LEU A 54 3.74 3.93 12.46
N LEU A 55 3.38 4.77 13.43
CA LEU A 55 3.86 4.64 14.81
C LEU A 55 2.95 3.76 15.68
N HIS A 56 1.81 3.32 15.17
CA HIS A 56 0.88 2.51 15.94
C HIS A 56 1.42 1.10 16.17
N PRO A 57 1.22 0.53 17.37
CA PRO A 57 1.70 -0.84 17.65
C PRO A 57 1.16 -1.90 16.69
N SER A 58 -0.08 -1.75 16.22
CA SER A 58 -0.67 -2.71 15.26
C SER A 58 0.05 -2.66 13.91
N HIS A 59 0.56 -1.49 13.50
CA HIS A 59 1.37 -1.38 12.29
C HIS A 59 2.73 -2.05 12.48
N ALA A 60 3.36 -1.88 13.63
CA ALA A 60 4.61 -2.55 13.94
C ALA A 60 4.47 -4.07 13.89
N ALA A 61 3.37 -4.59 14.42
CA ALA A 61 3.07 -6.03 14.37
C ALA A 61 2.86 -6.51 12.93
N LEU A 62 2.17 -5.73 12.11
CA LEU A 62 1.96 -6.04 10.70
C LEU A 62 3.30 -6.07 9.94
N GLY A 63 4.16 -5.08 10.17
CA GLY A 63 5.49 -5.02 9.57
C GLY A 63 6.35 -6.21 9.93
N SER A 64 6.37 -6.59 11.19
CA SER A 64 7.09 -7.80 11.65
C SER A 64 6.57 -9.06 10.98
N HIS A 65 5.25 -9.18 10.86
CA HIS A 65 4.63 -10.33 10.20
C HIS A 65 5.08 -10.44 8.75
N PHE A 66 5.05 -9.35 8.01
CA PHE A 66 5.52 -9.34 6.61
C PHE A 66 7.00 -9.64 6.50
N THR A 67 7.82 -9.07 7.37
CA THR A 67 9.26 -9.33 7.37
C THR A 67 9.57 -10.80 7.58
N GLN A 68 8.81 -11.49 8.42
CA GLN A 68 9.02 -12.91 8.72
C GLN A 68 8.45 -13.83 7.64
N SER A 69 7.42 -13.39 6.92
CA SER A 69 6.64 -14.26 6.03
C SER A 69 6.92 -14.04 4.55
N ALA A 70 7.45 -12.89 4.17
CA ALA A 70 7.66 -12.53 2.77
C ALA A 70 9.11 -12.68 2.35
N ALA A 71 9.33 -13.15 1.13
CA ALA A 71 10.66 -13.24 0.53
C ALA A 71 11.20 -11.85 0.20
N ALA A 72 10.32 -10.93 -0.21
CA ALA A 72 10.67 -9.55 -0.51
C ALA A 72 9.44 -8.66 -0.31
N ALA A 73 9.67 -7.41 0.07
CA ALA A 73 8.62 -6.44 0.24
C ALA A 73 9.12 -5.04 -0.12
N LEU A 74 8.26 -4.23 -0.73
CA LEU A 74 8.51 -2.81 -0.98
C LEU A 74 7.37 -2.01 -0.35
N ALA A 75 7.70 -0.87 0.23
CA ALA A 75 6.70 0.01 0.82
C ALA A 75 7.00 1.45 0.43
N TYR A 76 5.97 2.17 0.01
CA TYR A 76 6.07 3.58 -0.36
C TYR A 76 4.85 4.33 0.13
N ASP A 77 5.05 5.58 0.46
CA ASP A 77 3.98 6.47 0.89
C ASP A 77 3.74 7.52 -0.19
N TYR A 78 2.47 7.75 -0.52
CA TYR A 78 2.07 8.65 -1.60
C TYR A 78 0.96 9.59 -1.14
N GLU A 79 0.98 10.80 -1.66
CA GLU A 79 -0.18 11.67 -1.63
C GLU A 79 -0.99 11.40 -2.89
N LEU A 80 -2.30 11.17 -2.73
CA LEU A 80 -3.18 10.82 -3.84
C LEU A 80 -3.91 12.04 -4.38
N PHE A 81 -4.01 12.10 -5.68
CA PHE A 81 -4.71 13.18 -6.40
C PHE A 81 -5.73 12.57 -7.34
N ASP A 82 -6.86 13.23 -7.52
CA ASP A 82 -7.80 12.85 -8.57
C ASP A 82 -7.19 13.13 -9.95
N ALA A 83 -7.69 12.42 -10.97
CA ALA A 83 -7.20 12.60 -12.33
C ALA A 83 -7.30 14.06 -12.81
N ARG A 84 -8.32 14.77 -12.34
CA ARG A 84 -8.50 16.20 -12.67
C ARG A 84 -7.37 17.09 -12.15
N GLU A 85 -6.73 16.67 -11.08
CA GLU A 85 -5.65 17.41 -10.43
C GLU A 85 -4.27 17.00 -10.94
N ALA A 86 -4.20 15.90 -11.71
CA ALA A 86 -2.94 15.34 -12.16
C ALA A 86 -2.13 16.31 -13.02
N GLY A 87 -2.80 17.16 -13.79
CA GLY A 87 -2.14 18.18 -14.60
C GLY A 87 -1.32 19.14 -13.77
N ALA A 88 -1.86 19.62 -12.67
CA ALA A 88 -1.14 20.51 -11.76
C ALA A 88 0.02 19.79 -11.06
N LEU A 89 -0.20 18.55 -10.69
CA LEU A 89 0.83 17.72 -10.04
C LEU A 89 2.04 17.51 -10.96
N LEU A 90 1.80 17.29 -12.24
CA LEU A 90 2.84 16.94 -13.21
C LEU A 90 3.37 18.13 -14.01
N ALA A 91 2.92 19.35 -13.70
CA ALA A 91 3.22 20.54 -14.51
C ALA A 91 4.58 21.17 -14.25
N ASP A 92 5.37 20.69 -13.37
CA ASP A 92 6.68 21.28 -13.02
C ASP A 92 7.75 21.08 -14.08
#